data_31f688ae75909ef68c02b0f4ac7847ef
#
_entry.id   31f688ae75909ef68c02b0f4ac7847ef
#
_cell.length_a   1.000
_cell.length_b   1.000
_cell.length_c   1.000
_cell.angle_alpha   90.00
_cell.angle_beta   90.00
_cell.angle_gamma   90.00
#
_symmetry.space_group_name_H-M   'P 1'
#
loop_
_entity.id
_entity.type
_entity.pdbx_description
1 polymer ?
#
loop_
_entity_poly.entity_id
_entity_poly.type
_entity_poly.pdbx_seq_one_letter_code
_entity_poly.pdbx_strand_id
1 'polypeptide(L)'
;MQQPIRNLFYIAGLISPLWLAVGLIITGSQYPGYSHIDQAMSVLGAVDAPTHVLSPLLNNYSLGMLLILFGVAVFSRHTHSSMARLSAVLIMVHGLASMAAGHFSCDTGCSLQNPSTQPSLHMLASAIIDRKSVV
;
A
#
# COMPACT_ATOMS: atom_id res chain seq x y z
N MET A 1 -23.69 -9.77 5.70
CA MET A 1 -23.21 -9.57 4.32
C MET A 1 -23.63 -10.76 3.47
N GLN A 2 -24.21 -10.49 2.33
CA GLN A 2 -24.69 -11.54 1.41
C GLN A 2 -23.50 -12.34 0.82
N GLN A 3 -23.72 -13.63 0.57
CA GLN A 3 -22.70 -14.56 0.08
C GLN A 3 -21.98 -14.06 -1.21
N PRO A 4 -22.67 -13.56 -2.25
CA PRO A 4 -22.00 -13.13 -3.47
C PRO A 4 -21.08 -11.93 -3.24
N ILE A 5 -21.48 -10.96 -2.42
CA ILE A 5 -20.67 -9.79 -2.08
C ILE A 5 -19.41 -10.21 -1.32
N ARG A 6 -19.55 -11.13 -0.38
CA ARG A 6 -18.42 -11.66 0.39
C ARG A 6 -17.42 -12.38 -0.50
N ASN A 7 -17.88 -13.16 -1.46
CA ASN A 7 -17.02 -13.84 -2.41
C ASN A 7 -16.24 -12.83 -3.28
N LEU A 8 -16.89 -11.75 -3.71
CA LEU A 8 -16.23 -10.66 -4.44
C LEU A 8 -15.10 -10.02 -3.62
N PHE A 9 -15.34 -9.81 -2.32
CA PHE A 9 -14.32 -9.24 -1.42
C PHE A 9 -13.15 -10.20 -1.16
N TYR A 10 -13.37 -11.51 -1.17
CA TYR A 10 -12.27 -12.50 -1.14
C TYR A 10 -11.42 -12.43 -2.41
N ILE A 11 -12.04 -12.23 -3.56
CA ILE A 11 -11.33 -12.06 -4.84
C ILE A 11 -10.43 -10.82 -4.79
N ALA A 12 -10.88 -9.74 -4.13
CA ALA A 12 -10.05 -8.54 -3.93
C ALA A 12 -8.72 -8.87 -3.23
N GLY A 13 -8.74 -9.74 -2.21
CA GLY A 13 -7.52 -10.19 -1.55
C GLY A 13 -6.61 -11.02 -2.45
N LEU A 14 -7.17 -11.87 -3.29
CA LEU A 14 -6.42 -12.69 -4.24
C LEU A 14 -5.78 -11.84 -5.34
N ILE A 15 -6.47 -10.80 -5.78
CA ILE A 15 -5.99 -9.89 -6.84
C ILE A 15 -4.93 -8.91 -6.31
N SER A 16 -4.96 -8.57 -5.02
CA SER A 16 -4.12 -7.50 -4.46
C SER A 16 -2.62 -7.63 -4.76
N PRO A 17 -1.95 -8.81 -4.65
CA PRO A 17 -0.53 -8.93 -4.98
C PRO A 17 -0.27 -8.77 -6.49
N LEU A 18 -1.16 -9.29 -7.34
CA LEU A 18 -1.05 -9.11 -8.78
C LEU A 18 -1.25 -7.64 -9.17
N TRP A 19 -2.20 -6.97 -8.55
CA TRP A 19 -2.45 -5.55 -8.77
C TRP A 19 -1.23 -4.70 -8.41
N LEU A 20 -0.60 -4.99 -7.27
CA LEU A 20 0.61 -4.28 -6.87
C LEU A 20 1.75 -4.51 -7.88
N ALA A 21 1.97 -5.75 -8.31
CA ALA A 21 3.01 -6.07 -9.28
C ALA A 21 2.80 -5.32 -10.60
N VAL A 22 1.59 -5.34 -11.13
CA VAL A 22 1.23 -4.62 -12.37
C VAL A 22 1.36 -3.10 -12.18
N GLY A 23 0.88 -2.57 -11.07
CA GLY A 23 0.97 -1.15 -10.74
C GLY A 23 2.42 -0.66 -10.67
N LEU A 24 3.31 -1.44 -10.07
CA LEU A 24 4.75 -1.13 -10.00
C LEU A 24 5.42 -1.18 -11.38
N ILE A 25 5.07 -2.15 -12.22
CA ILE A 25 5.59 -2.23 -13.58
C ILE A 25 5.15 -1.00 -14.39
N ILE A 26 3.87 -0.63 -14.31
CA ILE A 26 3.34 0.53 -15.03
C ILE A 26 4.01 1.82 -14.55
N THR A 27 4.04 2.07 -13.24
CA THR A 27 4.63 3.29 -12.68
C THR A 27 6.14 3.35 -12.91
N GLY A 28 6.85 2.24 -12.76
CA GLY A 28 8.27 2.16 -13.03
C GLY A 28 8.62 2.44 -14.49
N SER A 29 7.79 2.00 -15.44
CA SER A 29 7.98 2.28 -16.86
C SER A 29 7.77 3.77 -17.22
N GLN A 30 7.01 4.50 -16.42
CA GLN A 30 6.77 5.95 -16.59
C GLN A 30 7.86 6.81 -15.93
N TYR A 31 8.74 6.22 -15.15
CA TYR A 31 9.81 6.92 -14.45
C TYR A 31 11.15 6.64 -15.15
N PRO A 32 11.73 7.58 -15.93
CA PRO A 32 13.00 7.37 -16.63
C PRO A 32 14.14 7.06 -15.66
N GLY A 33 14.86 5.97 -15.91
CA GLY A 33 16.00 5.54 -15.08
C GLY A 33 15.63 4.85 -13.76
N TYR A 34 14.34 4.55 -13.50
CA TYR A 34 13.93 3.82 -12.31
C TYR A 34 14.39 2.36 -12.34
N SER A 35 14.97 1.90 -11.24
CA SER A 35 15.38 0.50 -11.04
C SER A 35 14.59 -0.13 -9.90
N HIS A 36 13.84 -1.19 -10.21
CA HIS A 36 13.12 -1.97 -9.21
C HIS A 36 14.04 -2.72 -8.23
N ILE A 37 15.31 -2.85 -8.55
CA ILE A 37 16.29 -3.56 -7.73
C ILE A 37 16.98 -2.60 -6.77
N ASP A 38 17.36 -1.41 -7.25
CA ASP A 38 18.20 -0.48 -6.51
C ASP A 38 17.43 0.64 -5.80
N GLN A 39 16.17 0.86 -6.17
CA GLN A 39 15.38 1.96 -5.65
C GLN A 39 14.12 1.47 -4.95
N ALA A 40 13.73 2.15 -3.87
CA ALA A 40 12.51 1.87 -3.13
C ALA A 40 11.27 2.25 -3.94
N MET A 41 10.16 1.54 -3.72
CA MET A 41 8.86 1.85 -4.35
C MET A 41 8.37 3.27 -4.02
N SER A 42 8.70 3.78 -2.84
CA SER A 42 8.32 5.14 -2.40
C SER A 42 8.93 6.25 -3.27
N VAL A 43 10.04 5.97 -3.97
CA VAL A 43 10.63 6.91 -4.93
C VAL A 43 9.67 7.23 -6.07
N LEU A 44 8.84 6.28 -6.49
CA LEU A 44 7.83 6.49 -7.54
C LEU A 44 6.76 7.51 -7.14
N GLY A 45 6.50 7.67 -5.86
CA GLY A 45 5.55 8.64 -5.30
C GLY A 45 6.20 9.89 -4.69
N ALA A 46 7.52 10.05 -4.83
CA ALA A 46 8.23 11.22 -4.30
C ALA A 46 7.72 12.54 -4.92
N VAL A 47 7.88 13.63 -4.20
CA VAL A 47 7.32 14.95 -4.58
C VAL A 47 7.76 15.41 -5.97
N ASP A 48 8.98 15.10 -6.37
CA ASP A 48 9.55 15.47 -7.67
C ASP A 48 9.47 14.38 -8.75
N ALA A 49 8.90 13.21 -8.40
CA ALA A 49 8.80 12.10 -9.33
C ALA A 49 7.80 12.38 -10.46
N PRO A 50 8.09 12.00 -11.72
CA PRO A 50 7.10 12.12 -12.81
C PRO A 50 5.85 11.27 -12.55
N THR A 51 5.96 10.26 -11.70
CA THR A 51 4.87 9.36 -11.29
C THR A 51 4.26 9.73 -9.93
N HIS A 52 4.51 10.93 -9.43
CA HIS A 52 4.07 11.40 -8.11
C HIS A 52 2.57 11.23 -7.84
N VAL A 53 1.72 11.48 -8.83
CA VAL A 53 0.26 11.29 -8.72
C VAL A 53 -0.15 9.87 -9.07
N LEU A 54 0.44 9.29 -10.10
CA LEU A 54 0.06 7.98 -10.62
C LEU A 54 0.41 6.85 -9.65
N SER A 55 1.58 6.90 -9.04
CA SER A 55 2.06 5.84 -8.14
C SER A 55 1.18 5.68 -6.90
N PRO A 56 0.85 6.73 -6.12
CA PRO A 56 -0.08 6.59 -5.00
C PRO A 56 -1.45 6.06 -5.42
N LEU A 57 -2.00 6.52 -6.55
CA LEU A 57 -3.31 6.07 -7.03
C LEU A 57 -3.32 4.58 -7.36
N LEU A 58 -2.34 4.09 -8.10
CA LEU A 58 -2.28 2.69 -8.53
C LEU A 58 -1.79 1.76 -7.42
N ASN A 59 -0.75 2.16 -6.68
CA ASN A 59 -0.07 1.25 -5.78
C ASN A 59 -0.59 1.35 -4.33
N ASN A 60 -0.87 2.56 -3.83
CA ASN A 60 -1.21 2.76 -2.43
C ASN A 60 -2.72 2.78 -2.17
N TYR A 61 -3.47 3.63 -2.87
CA TYR A 61 -4.92 3.75 -2.64
C TYR A 61 -5.67 2.52 -3.13
N SER A 62 -5.37 2.03 -4.34
CA SER A 62 -6.03 0.85 -4.89
C SER A 62 -5.72 -0.40 -4.07
N LEU A 63 -4.45 -0.61 -3.72
CA LEU A 63 -4.04 -1.73 -2.87
C LEU A 63 -4.68 -1.64 -1.49
N GLY A 64 -4.67 -0.47 -0.86
CA GLY A 64 -5.30 -0.24 0.43
C GLY A 64 -6.79 -0.58 0.42
N MET A 65 -7.51 -0.17 -0.61
CA MET A 65 -8.92 -0.51 -0.79
C MET A 65 -9.14 -2.02 -0.92
N LEU A 66 -8.36 -2.70 -1.76
CA LEU A 66 -8.46 -4.15 -1.94
C LEU A 66 -8.23 -4.91 -0.63
N LEU A 67 -7.24 -4.49 0.15
CA LEU A 67 -6.94 -5.10 1.46
C LEU A 67 -8.04 -4.85 2.48
N ILE A 68 -8.64 -3.67 2.52
CA ILE A 68 -9.76 -3.35 3.41
C ILE A 68 -10.97 -4.22 3.07
N LEU A 69 -11.34 -4.33 1.79
CA LEU A 69 -12.45 -5.18 1.34
C LEU A 69 -12.22 -6.64 1.72
N PHE A 70 -11.01 -7.14 1.51
CA PHE A 70 -10.64 -8.49 1.90
C PHE A 70 -10.72 -8.69 3.41
N GLY A 71 -10.19 -7.76 4.20
CA GLY A 71 -10.27 -7.81 5.67
C GLY A 71 -11.71 -7.84 6.18
N VAL A 72 -12.60 -7.05 5.59
CA VAL A 72 -14.05 -7.06 5.90
C VAL A 72 -14.66 -8.44 5.61
N ALA A 73 -14.31 -9.07 4.49
CA ALA A 73 -14.80 -10.41 4.15
C ALA A 73 -14.35 -11.46 5.16
N VAL A 74 -13.07 -11.45 5.53
CA VAL A 74 -12.52 -12.38 6.55
C VAL A 74 -13.19 -12.15 7.90
N PHE A 75 -13.32 -10.90 8.33
CA PHE A 75 -13.95 -10.55 9.61
C PHE A 75 -15.40 -11.03 9.69
N SER A 76 -16.17 -10.81 8.62
CA SER A 76 -17.59 -11.19 8.58
C SER A 76 -17.85 -12.69 8.47
N ARG A 77 -16.89 -13.45 7.93
CA ARG A 77 -17.04 -14.91 7.81
C ARG A 77 -16.66 -15.65 9.09
N HIS A 78 -15.62 -15.21 9.76
CA HIS A 78 -15.01 -15.91 10.88
C HIS A 78 -15.39 -15.29 12.23
N THR A 79 -16.70 -15.15 12.48
CA THR A 79 -17.23 -14.50 13.70
C THR A 79 -16.86 -15.23 15.00
N HIS A 80 -16.63 -16.55 14.95
CA HIS A 80 -16.33 -17.38 16.11
C HIS A 80 -14.82 -17.59 16.34
N SER A 81 -13.95 -17.14 15.41
CA SER A 81 -12.50 -17.30 15.55
C SER A 81 -11.85 -15.95 15.88
N SER A 82 -11.37 -15.80 17.11
CA SER A 82 -10.67 -14.59 17.56
C SER A 82 -9.39 -14.34 16.75
N MET A 83 -8.66 -15.39 16.39
CA MET A 83 -7.44 -15.27 15.58
C MET A 83 -7.74 -14.78 14.16
N ALA A 84 -8.78 -15.31 13.52
CA ALA A 84 -9.18 -14.86 12.19
C ALA A 84 -9.68 -13.40 12.20
N ARG A 85 -10.40 -13.00 13.24
CA ARG A 85 -10.84 -11.61 13.40
C ARG A 85 -9.68 -10.67 13.64
N LEU A 86 -8.70 -11.06 14.46
CA LEU A 86 -7.49 -10.28 14.67
C LEU A 86 -6.71 -10.12 13.36
N SER A 87 -6.52 -11.19 12.61
CA SER A 87 -5.86 -11.14 11.30
C SER A 87 -6.60 -10.20 10.34
N ALA A 88 -7.93 -10.25 10.30
CA ALA A 88 -8.75 -9.37 9.48
C ALA A 88 -8.56 -7.89 9.85
N VAL A 89 -8.52 -7.56 11.14
CA VAL A 89 -8.26 -6.19 11.62
C VAL A 89 -6.86 -5.73 11.21
N LEU A 90 -5.84 -6.58 11.36
CA LEU A 90 -4.47 -6.26 10.96
C LEU A 90 -4.36 -6.01 9.45
N ILE A 91 -5.07 -6.80 8.63
CA ILE A 91 -5.13 -6.59 7.16
C ILE A 91 -5.78 -5.24 6.84
N MET A 92 -6.89 -4.88 7.50
CA MET A 92 -7.55 -3.59 7.31
C MET A 92 -6.64 -2.42 7.74
N VAL A 93 -5.95 -2.54 8.87
CA VAL A 93 -4.98 -1.55 9.34
C VAL A 93 -3.84 -1.39 8.34
N HIS A 94 -3.34 -2.49 7.78
CA HIS A 94 -2.33 -2.47 6.73
C HIS A 94 -2.82 -1.73 5.47
N GLY A 95 -4.07 -1.97 5.06
CA GLY A 95 -4.69 -1.24 3.95
C GLY A 95 -4.78 0.26 4.20
N LEU A 96 -5.18 0.68 5.41
CA LEU A 96 -5.21 2.09 5.80
C LEU A 96 -3.81 2.69 5.83
N ALA A 97 -2.82 1.96 6.34
CA ALA A 97 -1.42 2.40 6.37
C ALA A 97 -0.86 2.56 4.93
N SER A 98 -1.25 1.69 4.00
CA SER A 98 -0.90 1.84 2.58
C SER A 98 -1.46 3.14 1.99
N MET A 99 -2.73 3.45 2.27
CA MET A 99 -3.34 4.70 1.80
C MET A 99 -2.65 5.92 2.43
N ALA A 100 -2.33 5.87 3.71
CA ALA A 100 -1.61 6.94 4.40
C ALA A 100 -0.20 7.14 3.82
N ALA A 101 0.52 6.07 3.52
CA ALA A 101 1.83 6.14 2.88
C ALA A 101 1.76 6.77 1.48
N GLY A 102 0.67 6.55 0.74
CA GLY A 102 0.41 7.21 -0.54
C GLY A 102 0.06 8.69 -0.41
N HIS A 103 -0.60 9.06 0.68
CA HIS A 103 -0.96 10.46 0.95
C HIS A 103 0.23 11.30 1.40
N PHE A 104 1.08 10.75 2.27
CA PHE A 104 2.28 11.43 2.77
C PHE A 104 3.47 11.08 1.88
N SER A 105 3.62 11.81 0.78
CA SER A 105 4.75 11.63 -0.14
C SER A 105 6.08 11.94 0.53
N CYS A 106 7.12 11.22 0.18
CA CYS A 106 8.48 11.57 0.62
C CYS A 106 9.06 12.72 -0.21
N ASP A 107 10.09 13.38 0.33
CA ASP A 107 10.83 14.42 -0.37
C ASP A 107 11.61 13.83 -1.56
N THR A 108 12.23 14.71 -2.34
CA THR A 108 13.04 14.39 -3.51
C THR A 108 13.94 13.18 -3.28
N GLY A 109 13.74 12.13 -4.07
CA GLY A 109 14.49 10.88 -3.98
C GLY A 109 14.31 10.12 -2.66
N CYS A 110 13.34 10.47 -1.82
CA CYS A 110 13.11 9.90 -0.48
C CYS A 110 14.34 10.00 0.43
N SER A 111 15.06 11.12 0.36
CA SER A 111 16.26 11.38 1.15
C SER A 111 15.94 11.58 2.63
N LEU A 112 16.71 10.95 3.51
CA LEU A 112 16.64 11.14 4.95
C LEU A 112 17.35 12.40 5.46
N GLN A 113 18.04 13.13 4.58
CA GLN A 113 18.95 14.22 4.99
C GLN A 113 18.26 15.53 5.34
N ASN A 114 17.02 15.73 4.87
CA ASN A 114 16.22 16.92 5.19
C ASN A 114 14.78 16.50 5.54
N PRO A 115 14.52 16.03 6.78
CA PRO A 115 13.19 15.62 7.19
C PRO A 115 12.27 16.83 7.35
N SER A 116 11.32 17.00 6.43
CA SER A 116 10.14 17.83 6.66
C SER A 116 9.08 17.00 7.41
N THR A 117 8.01 17.66 7.90
CA THR A 117 6.94 16.96 8.64
C THR A 117 6.27 15.86 7.79
N GLN A 118 6.08 16.10 6.49
CA GLN A 118 5.46 15.13 5.59
C GLN A 118 6.33 13.88 5.35
N PRO A 119 7.62 13.99 5.06
CA PRO A 119 8.49 12.82 4.96
C PRO A 119 8.53 11.98 6.24
N SER A 120 8.53 12.61 7.39
CA SER A 120 8.51 11.90 8.68
C SER A 120 7.24 11.07 8.85
N LEU A 121 6.08 11.61 8.50
CA LEU A 121 4.80 10.89 8.51
C LEU A 121 4.76 9.77 7.48
N HIS A 122 5.29 10.00 6.27
CA HIS A 122 5.41 8.97 5.24
C HIS A 122 6.28 7.81 5.72
N MET A 123 7.41 8.10 6.32
CA MET A 123 8.31 7.07 6.85
C MET A 123 7.68 6.28 7.99
N LEU A 124 6.93 6.94 8.88
CA LEU A 124 6.19 6.27 9.95
C LEU A 124 5.12 5.34 9.38
N ALA A 125 4.34 5.80 8.41
CA ALA A 125 3.33 4.99 7.74
C ALA A 125 3.95 3.80 6.99
N SER A 126 5.07 4.01 6.31
CA SER A 126 5.81 2.97 5.58
C SER A 126 6.43 1.93 6.52
N ALA A 127 6.89 2.34 7.71
CA ALA A 127 7.44 1.43 8.71
C ALA A 127 6.39 0.43 9.25
N ILE A 128 5.10 0.80 9.24
CA ILE A 128 4.00 -0.10 9.59
C ILE A 128 3.78 -1.15 8.49
N ILE A 129 4.01 -0.77 7.21
CA ILE A 129 3.81 -1.62 6.05
C ILE A 129 4.99 -2.56 5.82
N ASP A 130 6.22 -2.05 5.91
CA ASP A 130 7.44 -2.81 5.61
C ASP A 130 8.55 -2.50 6.62
N ARG A 131 8.78 -3.46 7.53
CA ARG A 131 9.87 -3.36 8.52
C ARG A 131 11.26 -3.41 7.89
N LYS A 132 11.41 -3.78 6.64
CA LYS A 132 12.69 -3.89 5.94
C LYS A 132 13.12 -2.60 5.25
N SER A 133 12.23 -1.62 5.11
CA SER A 133 12.54 -0.34 4.46
C SER A 133 13.13 0.71 5.40
N VAL A 134 13.51 0.32 6.61
CA VAL A 134 14.16 1.18 7.62
C VAL A 134 15.69 1.03 7.53
N VAL A 135 16.22 1.10 6.34
CA VAL A 135 17.68 1.15 6.14
C VAL A 135 18.05 2.38 5.36
#